data_3020a9ecc721259c75c96fb65d024330
#
_entry.id   3020a9ecc721259c75c96fb65d024330
#
_cell.length_a   1.000
_cell.length_b   1.000
_cell.length_c   1.000
_cell.angle_alpha   90.00
_cell.angle_beta   90.00
_cell.angle_gamma   90.00
#
_symmetry.space_group_name_H-M   'P 1'
#
loop_
_entity.id
_entity.type
_entity.pdbx_description
1 polymer ?
#
loop_
_entity_poly.entity_id
_entity_poly.type
_entity_poly.pdbx_seq_one_letter_code
_entity_poly.pdbx_strand_id
1 'polypeptide(L)'
;MGEYSKALSSYERSLEIWKIALPPNHPHFAKSYNNIGLVYNNMGEYSKAVSSYEQSLEIRKIALPPNHPDLATSYNNIGLVYNKMGEYSKALSSYEQSLEILKIALPPNHPDLAPSYNN
;
A
#
# COMPACT_ATOMS: atom_id res chain seq x y z
N MET A 1 -20.76 -3.91 7.61
CA MET A 1 -19.98 -4.34 8.78
C MET A 1 -19.58 -5.79 8.69
N GLY A 2 -20.54 -6.69 8.57
CA GLY A 2 -20.23 -8.12 8.46
C GLY A 2 -19.38 -8.48 7.25
N GLU A 3 -19.52 -7.74 6.16
CA GLU A 3 -18.76 -7.99 4.94
C GLU A 3 -17.27 -7.70 5.13
N TYR A 4 -16.94 -6.65 5.88
CA TYR A 4 -15.55 -6.34 6.15
C TYR A 4 -14.90 -7.37 7.07
N SER A 5 -15.62 -7.82 8.09
CA SER A 5 -15.13 -8.86 8.99
C SER A 5 -14.87 -10.16 8.24
N LYS A 6 -15.78 -10.53 7.33
CA LYS A 6 -15.62 -11.73 6.52
C LYS A 6 -14.43 -11.60 5.57
N ALA A 7 -14.26 -10.42 4.95
CA ALA A 7 -13.13 -10.19 4.06
C ALA A 7 -11.80 -10.31 4.82
N LEU A 8 -11.71 -9.69 6.00
CA LEU A 8 -10.50 -9.77 6.81
C LEU A 8 -10.20 -11.21 7.20
N SER A 9 -11.22 -11.94 7.64
CA SER A 9 -11.07 -13.34 8.04
C SER A 9 -10.54 -14.18 6.89
N SER A 10 -11.07 -13.97 5.69
CA SER A 10 -10.63 -14.68 4.49
C SER A 10 -9.19 -14.37 4.13
N TYR A 11 -8.82 -13.08 4.15
CA TYR A 11 -7.45 -12.66 3.83
C TYR A 11 -6.46 -13.20 4.86
N GLU A 12 -6.81 -13.15 6.15
CA GLU A 12 -5.93 -13.63 7.22
C GLU A 12 -5.73 -15.14 7.12
N ARG A 13 -6.77 -15.87 6.80
CA ARG A 13 -6.70 -17.31 6.63
C ARG A 13 -5.84 -17.67 5.43
N SER A 14 -6.04 -16.97 4.32
CA SER A 14 -5.24 -17.16 3.11
C SER A 14 -3.77 -16.87 3.39
N LEU A 15 -3.50 -15.80 4.14
CA LEU A 15 -2.16 -15.40 4.51
C LEU A 15 -1.45 -16.50 5.31
N GLU A 16 -2.15 -17.09 6.28
CA GLU A 16 -1.59 -18.19 7.08
C GLU A 16 -1.22 -19.39 6.22
N ILE A 17 -2.09 -19.75 5.28
CA ILE A 17 -1.84 -20.85 4.37
C ILE A 17 -0.60 -20.58 3.52
N TRP A 18 -0.50 -19.38 2.94
CA TRP A 18 0.63 -19.03 2.08
C TRP A 18 1.94 -18.89 2.84
N LYS A 19 1.90 -18.50 4.12
CA LYS A 19 3.11 -18.42 4.95
C LYS A 19 3.78 -19.79 5.11
N ILE A 20 3.01 -20.85 5.06
CA ILE A 20 3.57 -22.20 5.11
C ILE A 20 4.18 -22.59 3.76
N ALA A 21 3.55 -22.19 2.66
CA ALA A 21 3.90 -22.63 1.31
C ALA A 21 4.95 -21.76 0.61
N LEU A 22 5.09 -20.49 0.99
CA LEU A 22 5.92 -19.53 0.27
C LEU A 22 7.01 -18.91 1.15
N PRO A 23 8.13 -18.45 0.52
CA PRO A 23 9.17 -17.73 1.27
C PRO A 23 8.61 -16.47 1.93
N PRO A 24 9.23 -15.99 3.03
CA PRO A 24 8.69 -14.89 3.83
C PRO A 24 8.43 -13.58 3.08
N ASN A 25 9.24 -13.28 2.07
CA ASN A 25 9.12 -12.02 1.33
C ASN A 25 8.54 -12.19 -0.06
N HIS A 26 7.73 -13.23 -0.25
CA HIS A 26 7.12 -13.47 -1.54
C HIS A 26 6.15 -12.34 -1.89
N PRO A 27 6.15 -11.85 -3.15
CA PRO A 27 5.27 -10.76 -3.57
C PRO A 27 3.79 -11.00 -3.30
N HIS A 28 3.37 -12.24 -3.23
CA HIS A 28 1.99 -12.59 -2.92
C HIS A 28 1.55 -12.02 -1.56
N PHE A 29 2.47 -12.00 -0.58
CA PHE A 29 2.18 -11.43 0.73
C PHE A 29 1.96 -9.93 0.66
N ALA A 30 2.69 -9.24 -0.20
CA ALA A 30 2.50 -7.79 -0.38
C ALA A 30 1.07 -7.50 -0.84
N LYS A 31 0.57 -8.28 -1.77
CA LYS A 31 -0.80 -8.13 -2.26
C LYS A 31 -1.81 -8.41 -1.15
N SER A 32 -1.58 -9.45 -0.36
CA SER A 32 -2.47 -9.81 0.76
C SER A 32 -2.54 -8.69 1.79
N TYR A 33 -1.38 -8.16 2.20
CA TYR A 33 -1.34 -7.05 3.17
C TYR A 33 -1.98 -5.79 2.61
N ASN A 34 -1.79 -5.53 1.32
CA ASN A 34 -2.43 -4.38 0.69
C ASN A 34 -3.95 -4.50 0.72
N ASN A 35 -4.48 -5.68 0.44
CA ASN A 35 -5.92 -5.93 0.49
C ASN A 35 -6.46 -5.79 1.90
N ILE A 36 -5.73 -6.28 2.89
CA ILE A 36 -6.10 -6.14 4.30
C ILE A 36 -6.14 -4.66 4.68
N GLY A 37 -5.13 -3.91 4.26
CA GLY A 37 -5.07 -2.47 4.50
C GLY A 37 -6.27 -1.74 3.89
N LEU A 38 -6.66 -2.14 2.69
CA LEU A 38 -7.81 -1.53 2.02
C LEU A 38 -9.11 -1.78 2.82
N VAL A 39 -9.29 -2.98 3.33
CA VAL A 39 -10.46 -3.29 4.15
C VAL A 39 -10.46 -2.44 5.42
N TYR A 40 -9.34 -2.36 6.12
CA TYR A 40 -9.25 -1.52 7.32
C TYR A 40 -9.54 -0.04 7.01
N ASN A 41 -9.02 0.45 5.88
CA ASN A 41 -9.29 1.82 5.45
C ASN A 41 -10.79 2.05 5.24
N ASN A 42 -11.46 1.10 4.60
CA ASN A 42 -12.90 1.20 4.37
C ASN A 42 -13.72 1.11 5.65
N MET A 43 -13.17 0.46 6.66
CA MET A 43 -13.80 0.37 7.97
C MET A 43 -13.57 1.62 8.83
N GLY A 44 -12.70 2.50 8.40
CA GLY A 44 -12.29 3.65 9.21
C GLY A 44 -11.21 3.33 10.25
N GLU A 45 -10.66 2.12 10.19
CA GLU A 45 -9.57 1.68 11.07
C GLU A 45 -8.24 2.10 10.47
N TYR A 46 -7.97 3.40 10.49
CA TYR A 46 -6.87 3.99 9.72
C TYR A 46 -5.48 3.57 10.21
N SER A 47 -5.27 3.47 11.52
CA SER A 47 -3.98 3.05 12.05
C SER A 47 -3.62 1.63 11.62
N LYS A 48 -4.62 0.75 11.62
CA LYS A 48 -4.44 -0.63 11.16
C LYS A 48 -4.20 -0.69 9.65
N ALA A 49 -4.87 0.19 8.90
CA ALA A 49 -4.65 0.28 7.46
C ALA A 49 -3.22 0.69 7.15
N VAL A 50 -2.70 1.71 7.83
CA VAL A 50 -1.31 2.14 7.64
C VAL A 50 -0.36 0.98 7.94
N SER A 51 -0.56 0.29 9.05
CA SER A 51 0.29 -0.83 9.45
C SER A 51 0.32 -1.91 8.37
N SER A 52 -0.84 -2.27 7.82
CA SER A 52 -0.92 -3.29 6.78
C SER A 52 -0.26 -2.83 5.48
N TYR A 53 -0.50 -1.59 5.08
CA TYR A 53 0.15 -1.03 3.89
C TYR A 53 1.66 -0.96 4.05
N GLU A 54 2.14 -0.65 5.25
CA GLU A 54 3.59 -0.62 5.51
C GLU A 54 4.21 -2.00 5.41
N GLN A 55 3.52 -3.04 5.86
CA GLN A 55 4.00 -4.41 5.69
C GLN A 55 4.08 -4.77 4.21
N SER A 56 3.08 -4.39 3.43
CA SER A 56 3.09 -4.59 1.99
C SER A 56 4.28 -3.87 1.36
N LEU A 57 4.50 -2.63 1.75
CA LEU A 57 5.60 -1.81 1.23
C LEU A 57 6.96 -2.45 1.52
N GLU A 58 7.17 -2.94 2.74
CA GLU A 58 8.44 -3.57 3.11
C GLU A 58 8.74 -4.78 2.23
N ILE A 59 7.73 -5.60 1.97
CA ILE A 59 7.91 -6.77 1.11
C ILE A 59 8.22 -6.33 -0.33
N ARG A 60 7.52 -5.33 -0.84
CA ARG A 60 7.75 -4.81 -2.18
C ARG A 60 9.14 -4.19 -2.33
N LYS A 61 9.63 -3.52 -1.29
CA LYS A 61 10.99 -2.96 -1.32
C LYS A 61 12.06 -4.03 -1.48
N ILE A 62 11.83 -5.19 -0.88
CA ILE A 62 12.77 -6.31 -0.98
C ILE A 62 12.63 -7.02 -2.32
N ALA A 63 11.40 -7.20 -2.79
CA ALA A 63 11.10 -8.02 -3.96
C ALA A 63 11.22 -7.29 -5.29
N LEU A 64 11.14 -5.95 -5.30
CA LEU A 64 11.07 -5.16 -6.53
C LEU A 64 12.26 -4.22 -6.65
N PRO A 65 12.60 -3.81 -7.91
CA PRO A 65 13.61 -2.77 -8.12
C PRO A 65 13.21 -1.46 -7.44
N PRO A 66 14.19 -0.62 -7.05
CA PRO A 66 13.91 0.58 -6.25
C PRO A 66 12.90 1.57 -6.82
N ASN A 67 12.77 1.62 -8.14
CA ASN A 67 11.88 2.59 -8.78
C ASN A 67 10.69 1.92 -9.47
N HIS A 68 10.29 0.76 -8.96
CA HIS A 68 9.14 0.06 -9.53
C HIS A 68 7.84 0.81 -9.22
N PRO A 69 6.95 0.96 -10.23
CA PRO A 69 5.68 1.68 -10.02
C PRO A 69 4.82 1.15 -8.87
N ASP A 70 4.91 -0.12 -8.54
CA ASP A 70 4.14 -0.69 -7.43
C ASP A 70 4.55 -0.08 -6.10
N LEU A 71 5.81 0.35 -5.96
CA LEU A 71 6.26 1.06 -4.76
C LEU A 71 5.58 2.43 -4.66
N ALA A 72 5.44 3.11 -5.79
CA ALA A 72 4.73 4.40 -5.81
C ALA A 72 3.28 4.22 -5.37
N THR A 73 2.63 3.15 -5.83
CA THR A 73 1.26 2.83 -5.42
C THR A 73 1.17 2.62 -3.92
N SER A 74 2.12 1.91 -3.34
CA SER A 74 2.16 1.68 -1.89
C SER A 74 2.28 2.98 -1.11
N TYR A 75 3.19 3.86 -1.51
CA TYR A 75 3.35 5.16 -0.86
C TYR A 75 2.10 6.02 -1.00
N ASN A 76 1.48 5.99 -2.17
CA ASN A 76 0.27 6.77 -2.40
C ASN A 76 -0.88 6.29 -1.50
N ASN A 77 -1.04 4.99 -1.36
CA ASN A 77 -2.07 4.42 -0.48
C ASN A 77 -1.87 4.85 0.96
N ILE A 78 -0.62 4.81 1.43
CA ILE A 78 -0.28 5.25 2.78
C ILE A 78 -0.59 6.74 2.95
N GLY A 79 -0.23 7.55 1.96
CA GLY A 79 -0.51 8.98 1.98
C GLY A 79 -1.99 9.28 2.07
N LEU A 80 -2.82 8.56 1.32
CA LEU A 80 -4.27 8.73 1.35
C LEU A 80 -4.84 8.46 2.75
N VAL A 81 -4.34 7.43 3.42
CA VAL A 81 -4.80 7.11 4.77
C VAL A 81 -4.36 8.19 5.76
N TYR A 82 -3.10 8.62 5.69
CA TYR A 82 -2.63 9.70 6.55
C TYR A 82 -3.45 10.98 6.36
N ASN A 83 -3.83 11.26 5.11
CA ASN A 83 -4.66 12.42 4.82
C ASN A 83 -6.02 12.31 5.54
N LYS A 84 -6.62 11.13 5.52
CA LYS A 84 -7.89 10.89 6.22
C LYS A 84 -7.76 11.00 7.73
N MET A 85 -6.56 10.71 8.25
CA MET A 85 -6.28 10.82 9.69
C MET A 85 -6.00 12.26 10.12
N GLY A 86 -5.86 13.18 9.17
CA GLY A 86 -5.44 14.54 9.47
C GLY A 86 -3.94 14.69 9.67
N GLU A 87 -3.17 13.65 9.39
CA GLU A 87 -1.72 13.65 9.48
C GLU A 87 -1.12 14.15 8.16
N TYR A 88 -1.32 15.45 7.90
CA TYR A 88 -1.04 16.01 6.58
C TYR A 88 0.44 16.05 6.22
N SER A 89 1.32 16.27 7.19
CA SER A 89 2.77 16.24 6.94
C SER A 89 3.23 14.87 6.50
N LYS A 90 2.73 13.84 7.14
CA LYS A 90 3.06 12.45 6.78
C LYS A 90 2.46 12.09 5.43
N ALA A 91 1.25 12.57 5.15
CA ALA A 91 0.62 12.35 3.84
C ALA A 91 1.48 12.97 2.73
N LEU A 92 1.90 14.22 2.92
CA LEU A 92 2.73 14.91 1.94
C LEU A 92 4.03 14.16 1.69
N SER A 93 4.70 13.72 2.74
CA SER A 93 5.95 12.96 2.63
C SER A 93 5.75 11.68 1.80
N SER A 94 4.65 10.95 2.05
CA SER A 94 4.34 9.74 1.30
C SER A 94 4.06 10.04 -0.17
N TYR A 95 3.29 11.08 -0.45
CA TYR A 95 3.01 11.48 -1.83
C TYR A 95 4.29 11.91 -2.57
N GLU A 96 5.18 12.60 -1.88
CA GLU A 96 6.45 13.02 -2.48
C GLU A 96 7.30 11.81 -2.87
N GLN A 97 7.33 10.79 -2.03
CA GLN A 97 8.07 9.56 -2.36
C GLN A 97 7.44 8.85 -3.55
N SER A 98 6.12 8.80 -3.60
CA SER A 98 5.41 8.23 -4.75
C SER A 98 5.77 8.97 -6.04
N LEU A 99 5.72 10.29 -5.98
CA LEU A 99 6.01 11.12 -7.15
C LEU A 99 7.45 10.95 -7.62
N GLU A 100 8.41 10.89 -6.70
CA GLU A 100 9.82 10.66 -7.05
C GLU A 100 10.01 9.36 -7.81
N ILE A 101 9.36 8.29 -7.36
CA ILE A 101 9.45 7.00 -8.04
C ILE A 101 8.85 7.09 -9.44
N LEU A 102 7.68 7.71 -9.57
CA LEU A 102 7.01 7.82 -10.86
C LEU A 102 7.79 8.68 -11.84
N LYS A 103 8.46 9.72 -11.38
CA LYS A 103 9.29 10.56 -12.24
C LYS A 103 10.43 9.77 -12.87
N ILE A 104 10.98 8.81 -12.15
CA ILE A 104 12.08 7.98 -12.65
C ILE A 104 11.54 6.83 -13.50
N ALA A 105 10.44 6.21 -13.08
CA ALA A 105 9.91 5.00 -13.68
C ALA A 105 9.10 5.25 -14.96
N LEU A 106 8.49 6.44 -15.10
CA LEU A 106 7.58 6.75 -16.19
C LEU A 106 8.12 7.90 -17.04
N PRO A 107 7.74 7.93 -18.34
CA PRO A 107 8.13 9.04 -19.20
C PRO A 107 7.55 10.36 -18.71
N PRO A 108 8.23 11.49 -18.99
CA PRO A 108 7.65 12.80 -18.69
C PRO A 108 6.26 12.91 -19.34
N ASN A 109 5.36 13.60 -18.70
CA ASN A 109 3.99 13.80 -19.19
C ASN A 109 3.10 12.56 -19.16
N HIS A 110 3.54 11.50 -18.45
CA HIS A 110 2.68 10.33 -18.28
C HIS A 110 1.48 10.69 -17.40
N PRO A 111 0.25 10.25 -17.77
CA PRO A 111 -0.94 10.59 -16.98
C PRO A 111 -0.88 10.20 -15.51
N ASP A 112 -0.14 9.16 -15.17
CA ASP A 112 -0.04 8.69 -13.79
C ASP A 112 0.67 9.66 -12.87
N LEU A 113 1.36 10.67 -13.41
CA LEU A 113 1.99 11.70 -12.59
C LEU A 113 0.98 12.73 -12.07
N ALA A 114 -0.08 12.96 -12.83
CA ALA A 114 -1.06 14.00 -12.51
C ALA A 114 -1.72 13.84 -11.14
N PRO A 115 -2.17 12.65 -10.70
CA PRO A 115 -2.78 12.49 -9.39
C PRO A 115 -1.88 12.92 -8.24
N SER A 116 -0.59 12.65 -8.35
CA SER A 116 0.37 13.01 -7.31
C SER A 116 0.57 14.51 -7.19
N TYR A 117 0.54 15.22 -8.31
CA TYR A 117 0.65 16.67 -8.30
C TYR A 117 -0.58 17.33 -7.71
N ASN A 118 -1.74 16.71 -7.84
CA ASN A 118 -3.00 17.28 -7.39
C ASN A 118 -3.30 16.99 -5.93
N ASN A 119 -2.54 16.13 -5.32
CA ASN A 119 -2.69 15.80 -3.92
C ASN A 119 -1.87 16.72 -3.03
#